data_2af9469ca2f5cdbcf27b9cfb318d96c8
#
_entry.id   2af9469ca2f5cdbcf27b9cfb318d96c8
#
_cell.length_a   1.000
_cell.length_b   1.000
_cell.length_c   1.000
_cell.angle_alpha   90.00
_cell.angle_beta   90.00
_cell.angle_gamma   90.00
#
_symmetry.space_group_name_H-M   'P 1'
#
loop_
_entity.id
_entity.type
_entity.pdbx_description
1 polymer ?
#
loop_
_entity_poly.entity_id
_entity_poly.type
_entity_poly.pdbx_seq_one_letter_code
_entity_poly.pdbx_strand_id
1 'polypeptide(L)'
;MSLFSALKQPFWEQDGEIKVDFQKIISVATKRGIFQPAFDAYGGLAGFLDYGPVGVRMRRRILEVWRKHYVINAGCLELDGALVGPEALFQASGHLGEFDDALVDCEECGKQFRADHLVANGEEMSRKDLAKAIANVSCPSCSSPLSEMSAFNLMFSTSVGAGKGSPGYLRPETAQSIFLAFPWLLRQNRGKLPFAGAQIGRSFRNEISPRQGPLRMRAVS
;
A
#
# COMPACT_ATOMS: atom_id res chain seq x y z
N MET A 1 23.36 -36.78 6.68
CA MET A 1 22.64 -36.27 7.86
C MET A 1 22.48 -34.74 7.67
N SER A 2 21.27 -34.29 7.45
CA SER A 2 20.95 -32.91 7.05
C SER A 2 21.12 -31.92 8.21
N LEU A 3 21.85 -30.84 7.98
CA LEU A 3 22.05 -29.71 8.91
C LEU A 3 20.73 -28.94 9.26
N PHE A 4 19.59 -29.37 8.72
CA PHE A 4 18.29 -28.74 8.92
C PHE A 4 17.48 -29.28 10.11
N SER A 5 17.91 -30.34 10.77
CA SER A 5 17.16 -30.98 11.88
C SER A 5 17.39 -30.35 13.26
N ALA A 6 18.22 -29.30 13.37
CA ALA A 6 18.55 -28.64 14.62
C ALA A 6 17.99 -27.22 14.81
N LEU A 7 17.16 -26.74 13.89
CA LEU A 7 16.39 -25.52 14.12
C LEU A 7 15.25 -25.87 15.07
N LYS A 8 15.40 -25.54 16.36
CA LYS A 8 14.30 -25.52 17.32
C LYS A 8 13.14 -24.76 16.69
N GLN A 9 11.94 -25.33 16.81
CA GLN A 9 10.70 -24.64 16.40
C GLN A 9 10.72 -23.20 16.92
N PRO A 10 10.33 -22.22 16.08
CA PRO A 10 10.32 -20.83 16.51
C PRO A 10 9.41 -20.71 17.76
N PHE A 11 9.77 -19.84 18.69
CA PHE A 11 9.09 -19.70 19.98
C PHE A 11 7.58 -19.37 19.86
N TRP A 12 7.08 -19.02 18.69
CA TRP A 12 5.67 -18.79 18.40
C TRP A 12 4.87 -20.05 18.03
N GLU A 13 5.53 -21.21 17.87
CA GLU A 13 4.89 -22.50 17.62
C GLU A 13 4.68 -23.34 18.90
N GLN A 14 4.99 -22.79 20.07
CA GLN A 14 4.77 -23.49 21.34
C GLN A 14 3.35 -23.28 21.83
N ASP A 15 2.54 -24.33 21.71
CA ASP A 15 1.27 -24.62 22.39
C ASP A 15 0.34 -23.44 22.71
N GLY A 16 -0.64 -23.24 21.85
CA GLY A 16 -1.76 -22.32 22.02
C GLY A 16 -1.75 -21.17 21.01
N GLU A 17 -2.90 -20.88 20.41
CA GLU A 17 -3.12 -19.68 19.61
C GLU A 17 -2.66 -18.45 20.38
N ILE A 18 -1.53 -17.88 20.00
CA ILE A 18 -1.10 -16.57 20.51
C ILE A 18 -2.10 -15.56 19.93
N LYS A 19 -3.12 -15.21 20.67
CA LYS A 19 -4.00 -14.10 20.35
C LYS A 19 -3.19 -12.82 20.42
N VAL A 20 -2.72 -12.38 19.26
CA VAL A 20 -1.93 -11.17 19.13
C VAL A 20 -2.88 -9.98 19.26
N ASP A 21 -2.77 -9.26 20.38
CA ASP A 21 -3.44 -7.97 20.55
C ASP A 21 -2.71 -6.91 19.69
N PHE A 22 -3.27 -6.64 18.51
CA PHE A 22 -2.73 -5.68 17.56
C PHE A 22 -2.60 -4.28 18.17
N GLN A 23 -3.57 -3.82 18.96
CA GLN A 23 -3.52 -2.50 19.59
C GLN A 23 -2.38 -2.40 20.59
N LYS A 24 -2.11 -3.47 21.33
CA LYS A 24 -0.97 -3.53 22.24
C LYS A 24 0.36 -3.46 21.49
N ILE A 25 0.47 -4.15 20.35
CA ILE A 25 1.67 -4.06 19.49
C ILE A 25 1.88 -2.63 19.00
N ILE A 26 0.85 -1.98 18.47
CA ILE A 26 0.92 -0.58 18.01
C ILE A 26 1.35 0.35 19.15
N SER A 27 0.75 0.22 20.33
CA SER A 27 1.10 1.02 21.50
C SER A 27 2.56 0.85 21.90
N VAL A 28 3.05 -0.40 21.97
CA VAL A 28 4.46 -0.67 22.30
C VAL A 28 5.39 -0.14 21.23
N ALA A 29 5.08 -0.33 19.95
CA ALA A 29 5.89 0.13 18.83
C ALA A 29 6.04 1.65 18.82
N THR A 30 4.94 2.39 19.06
CA THR A 30 4.96 3.84 19.16
C THR A 30 5.78 4.31 20.37
N LYS A 31 5.55 3.73 21.57
CA LYS A 31 6.31 4.07 22.79
C LYS A 31 7.80 3.77 22.65
N ARG A 32 8.19 2.79 21.86
CA ARG A 32 9.58 2.41 21.59
C ARG A 32 10.21 3.17 20.43
N GLY A 33 9.50 4.13 19.81
CA GLY A 33 10.02 4.94 18.72
C GLY A 33 10.29 4.12 17.45
N ILE A 34 9.50 3.07 17.20
CA ILE A 34 9.57 2.32 15.94
C ILE A 34 8.91 3.15 14.85
N PHE A 35 7.73 3.69 15.10
CA PHE A 35 7.04 4.65 14.25
C PHE A 35 6.13 5.57 15.08
N GLN A 36 5.71 6.66 14.46
CA GLN A 36 4.72 7.60 15.00
C GLN A 36 3.83 8.13 13.88
N PRO A 37 2.63 8.68 14.17
CA PRO A 37 1.84 9.41 13.18
C PRO A 37 2.67 10.56 12.61
N ALA A 38 2.66 10.70 11.28
CA ALA A 38 3.31 11.82 10.62
C ALA A 38 2.48 13.10 10.82
N PHE A 39 3.16 14.24 10.88
CA PHE A 39 2.55 15.58 10.97
C PHE A 39 1.70 15.82 12.23
N ASP A 40 1.99 15.14 13.35
CA ASP A 40 1.20 15.20 14.58
C ASP A 40 1.05 16.64 15.12
N ALA A 41 2.08 17.47 14.98
CA ALA A 41 2.04 18.90 15.36
C ALA A 41 0.99 19.73 14.58
N TYR A 42 0.50 19.21 13.45
CA TYR A 42 -0.54 19.82 12.61
C TYR A 42 -1.85 19.03 12.62
N GLY A 43 -2.08 18.22 13.65
CA GLY A 43 -3.28 17.37 13.77
C GLY A 43 -3.15 16.00 13.14
N GLY A 44 -2.00 15.67 12.56
CA GLY A 44 -1.74 14.39 11.92
C GLY A 44 -2.42 14.22 10.56
N LEU A 45 -1.99 13.22 9.81
CA LEU A 45 -2.64 12.82 8.56
C LEU A 45 -2.75 11.30 8.53
N ALA A 46 -3.98 10.79 8.57
CA ALA A 46 -4.24 9.35 8.63
C ALA A 46 -3.55 8.60 7.48
N GLY A 47 -2.96 7.45 7.77
CA GLY A 47 -2.25 6.63 6.79
C GLY A 47 -0.84 7.09 6.44
N PHE A 48 -0.31 8.11 7.11
CA PHE A 48 1.09 8.52 7.02
C PHE A 48 1.80 8.31 8.35
N LEU A 49 2.97 7.69 8.29
CA LEU A 49 3.80 7.40 9.46
C LEU A 49 5.23 7.86 9.22
N ASP A 50 5.86 8.33 10.29
CA ASP A 50 7.30 8.53 10.37
C ASP A 50 7.93 7.33 11.09
N TYR A 51 8.95 6.75 10.48
CA TYR A 51 9.75 5.71 11.14
C TYR A 51 10.80 6.37 12.05
N GLY A 52 10.77 6.03 13.34
CA GLY A 52 11.78 6.43 14.29
C GLY A 52 13.11 5.66 14.11
N PRO A 53 14.14 5.95 14.92
CA PRO A 53 15.48 5.36 14.76
C PRO A 53 15.50 3.83 14.73
N VAL A 54 14.69 3.17 15.56
CA VAL A 54 14.56 1.72 15.58
C VAL A 54 13.85 1.22 14.32
N GLY A 55 12.71 1.84 13.95
CA GLY A 55 11.93 1.47 12.78
C GLY A 55 12.73 1.61 11.48
N VAL A 56 13.51 2.68 11.33
CA VAL A 56 14.40 2.86 10.17
C VAL A 56 15.42 1.73 10.07
N ARG A 57 16.03 1.32 11.19
CA ARG A 57 17.00 0.22 11.20
C ARG A 57 16.36 -1.12 10.83
N MET A 58 15.17 -1.40 11.39
CA MET A 58 14.42 -2.61 11.06
C MET A 58 14.07 -2.64 9.57
N ARG A 59 13.50 -1.55 9.03
CA ARG A 59 13.16 -1.43 7.61
C ARG A 59 14.39 -1.63 6.72
N ARG A 60 15.50 -0.94 7.01
CA ARG A 60 16.75 -1.09 6.24
C ARG A 60 17.22 -2.55 6.24
N ARG A 61 17.17 -3.22 7.39
CA ARG A 61 17.59 -4.63 7.48
C ARG A 61 16.73 -5.55 6.60
N ILE A 62 15.43 -5.34 6.56
CA ILE A 62 14.52 -6.09 5.68
C ILE A 62 14.89 -5.85 4.21
N LEU A 63 15.09 -4.59 3.83
CA LEU A 63 15.47 -4.23 2.46
C LEU A 63 16.84 -4.78 2.06
N GLU A 64 17.81 -4.83 2.97
CA GLU A 64 19.13 -5.45 2.74
C GLU A 64 19.01 -6.96 2.48
N VAL A 65 18.18 -7.67 3.28
CA VAL A 65 17.94 -9.11 3.08
C VAL A 65 17.27 -9.35 1.74
N TRP A 66 16.25 -8.54 1.37
CA TRP A 66 15.58 -8.62 0.09
C TRP A 66 16.56 -8.38 -1.08
N ARG A 67 17.37 -7.31 -1.00
CA ARG A 67 18.38 -6.98 -2.02
C ARG A 67 19.41 -8.11 -2.16
N LYS A 68 19.89 -8.65 -1.04
CA LYS A 68 20.82 -9.79 -1.06
C LYS A 68 20.20 -10.98 -1.78
N HIS A 69 18.93 -11.29 -1.52
CA HIS A 69 18.25 -12.44 -2.11
C HIS A 69 18.03 -12.25 -3.62
N TYR A 70 17.39 -11.18 -4.04
CA TYR A 70 16.97 -10.99 -5.42
C TYR A 70 18.06 -10.37 -6.31
N VAL A 71 18.74 -9.33 -5.85
CA VAL A 71 19.72 -8.63 -6.69
C VAL A 71 21.05 -9.39 -6.71
N ILE A 72 21.57 -9.77 -5.54
CA ILE A 72 22.91 -10.38 -5.47
C ILE A 72 22.83 -11.87 -5.80
N ASN A 73 21.99 -12.64 -5.10
CA ASN A 73 21.99 -14.10 -5.25
C ASN A 73 21.25 -14.56 -6.52
N ALA A 74 20.10 -13.95 -6.85
CA ALA A 74 19.33 -14.29 -8.04
C ALA A 74 19.76 -13.51 -9.30
N GLY A 75 20.64 -12.52 -9.17
CA GLY A 75 21.20 -11.76 -10.30
C GLY A 75 20.22 -10.84 -11.01
N CYS A 76 19.18 -10.36 -10.32
CA CYS A 76 18.24 -9.39 -10.89
C CYS A 76 18.95 -8.04 -11.12
N LEU A 77 18.64 -7.38 -12.24
CA LEU A 77 19.10 -6.02 -12.51
C LEU A 77 18.26 -5.04 -11.67
N GLU A 78 18.90 -4.37 -10.72
CA GLU A 78 18.23 -3.40 -9.86
C GLU A 78 18.06 -2.07 -10.59
N LEU A 79 16.86 -1.47 -10.44
CA LEU A 79 16.57 -0.12 -10.92
C LEU A 79 15.84 0.68 -9.86
N ASP A 80 15.87 2.00 -9.99
CA ASP A 80 15.09 2.94 -9.18
C ASP A 80 14.36 3.91 -10.11
N GLY A 81 13.04 3.68 -10.28
CA GLY A 81 12.19 4.46 -11.17
C GLY A 81 11.60 5.68 -10.49
N ALA A 82 11.16 6.65 -11.31
CA ALA A 82 10.54 7.87 -10.84
C ALA A 82 9.28 7.62 -9.99
N LEU A 83 9.09 8.45 -8.95
CA LEU A 83 7.91 8.37 -8.08
C LEU A 83 6.65 8.98 -8.73
N VAL A 84 6.84 9.93 -9.62
CA VAL A 84 5.77 10.61 -10.35
C VAL A 84 5.81 10.18 -11.81
N GLY A 85 4.68 9.79 -12.35
CA GLY A 85 4.51 9.42 -13.75
C GLY A 85 3.46 10.31 -14.44
N PRO A 86 3.53 10.44 -15.78
CA PRO A 86 2.54 11.18 -16.56
C PRO A 86 1.20 10.42 -16.60
N GLU A 87 0.11 11.17 -16.84
CA GLU A 87 -1.25 10.62 -16.97
C GLU A 87 -1.33 9.46 -17.98
N ALA A 88 -0.69 9.62 -19.15
CA ALA A 88 -0.71 8.61 -20.20
C ALA A 88 -0.18 7.23 -19.76
N LEU A 89 0.80 7.20 -18.83
CA LEU A 89 1.31 5.96 -18.26
C LEU A 89 0.23 5.21 -17.47
N PHE A 90 -0.47 5.93 -16.61
CA PHE A 90 -1.47 5.33 -15.72
C PHE A 90 -2.80 5.09 -16.42
N GLN A 91 -3.07 5.81 -17.50
CA GLN A 91 -4.15 5.50 -18.42
C GLN A 91 -3.89 4.20 -19.18
N ALA A 92 -2.68 4.04 -19.74
CA ALA A 92 -2.29 2.83 -20.47
C ALA A 92 -2.25 1.57 -19.59
N SER A 93 -1.93 1.72 -18.30
CA SER A 93 -1.90 0.62 -17.33
C SER A 93 -3.23 0.37 -16.61
N GLY A 94 -4.32 1.10 -16.96
CA GLY A 94 -5.66 0.94 -16.38
C GLY A 94 -5.87 1.60 -15.02
N HIS A 95 -4.83 2.16 -14.39
CA HIS A 95 -4.93 2.71 -13.02
C HIS A 95 -5.86 3.93 -12.91
N LEU A 96 -6.07 4.67 -13.96
CA LEU A 96 -6.99 5.81 -13.90
C LEU A 96 -8.47 5.40 -14.08
N GLY A 97 -8.72 4.25 -14.71
CA GLY A 97 -10.08 3.78 -14.98
C GLY A 97 -10.59 2.73 -14.01
N GLU A 98 -9.71 1.85 -13.48
CA GLU A 98 -10.13 0.65 -12.77
C GLU A 98 -9.52 0.50 -11.36
N PHE A 99 -8.62 1.41 -10.98
CA PHE A 99 -7.96 1.38 -9.66
C PHE A 99 -8.74 2.21 -8.64
N ASP A 100 -9.94 1.74 -8.32
CA ASP A 100 -10.85 2.44 -7.44
C ASP A 100 -11.51 1.52 -6.42
N ASP A 101 -11.81 2.08 -5.25
CA ASP A 101 -12.61 1.46 -4.20
C ASP A 101 -14.07 1.97 -4.27
N ALA A 102 -14.99 1.14 -3.82
CA ALA A 102 -16.38 1.55 -3.64
C ALA A 102 -16.50 2.41 -2.38
N LEU A 103 -16.85 3.67 -2.55
CA LEU A 103 -16.98 4.68 -1.49
C LEU A 103 -18.46 4.96 -1.18
N VAL A 104 -18.77 5.10 0.10
CA VAL A 104 -20.01 5.67 0.60
C VAL A 104 -19.70 6.71 1.68
N ASP A 105 -20.47 7.77 1.69
CA ASP A 105 -20.38 8.89 2.64
C ASP A 105 -21.57 8.87 3.59
N CYS A 106 -21.37 9.29 4.83
CA CYS A 106 -22.47 9.58 5.72
C CYS A 106 -22.77 11.08 5.69
N GLU A 107 -23.94 11.46 5.23
CA GLU A 107 -24.32 12.88 5.09
C GLU A 107 -24.39 13.61 6.44
N GLU A 108 -24.72 12.91 7.52
CA GLU A 108 -24.85 13.51 8.85
C GLU A 108 -23.50 13.71 9.57
N CYS A 109 -22.63 12.69 9.59
CA CYS A 109 -21.37 12.78 10.32
C CYS A 109 -20.14 13.00 9.44
N GLY A 110 -20.30 13.07 8.11
CA GLY A 110 -19.25 13.34 7.12
C GLY A 110 -18.17 12.23 7.02
N LYS A 111 -18.38 11.08 7.66
CA LYS A 111 -17.43 9.98 7.59
C LYS A 111 -17.57 9.19 6.32
N GLN A 112 -16.44 8.78 5.78
CA GLN A 112 -16.30 8.02 4.56
C GLN A 112 -15.96 6.56 4.88
N PHE A 113 -16.56 5.64 4.15
CA PHE A 113 -16.35 4.21 4.34
C PHE A 113 -16.19 3.50 3.00
N ARG A 114 -15.40 2.43 3.00
CA ARG A 114 -15.44 1.46 1.90
C ARG A 114 -16.73 0.65 2.01
N ALA A 115 -17.50 0.63 0.94
CA ALA A 115 -18.79 -0.06 0.91
C ALA A 115 -18.64 -1.58 1.15
N ASP A 116 -17.62 -2.19 0.55
CA ASP A 116 -17.31 -3.62 0.68
C ASP A 116 -16.98 -4.06 2.12
N HIS A 117 -16.51 -3.16 2.96
CA HIS A 117 -16.24 -3.44 4.38
C HIS A 117 -17.49 -3.36 5.29
N LEU A 118 -18.56 -2.77 4.80
CA LEU A 118 -19.80 -2.62 5.57
C LEU A 118 -20.78 -3.77 5.37
N VAL A 119 -20.52 -4.63 4.40
CA VAL A 119 -21.38 -5.77 4.04
C VAL A 119 -20.59 -7.07 4.24
N ALA A 120 -21.23 -8.08 4.79
CA ALA A 120 -20.62 -9.39 4.93
C ALA A 120 -20.28 -9.97 3.53
N ASN A 121 -19.05 -10.42 3.34
CA ASN A 121 -18.50 -10.88 2.07
C ASN A 121 -18.55 -9.84 0.93
N GLY A 122 -18.59 -8.53 1.27
CA GLY A 122 -18.69 -7.45 0.29
C GLY A 122 -17.53 -7.41 -0.70
N GLU A 123 -16.31 -7.84 -0.29
CA GLU A 123 -15.13 -7.93 -1.16
C GLU A 123 -15.29 -8.93 -2.32
N GLU A 124 -16.17 -9.92 -2.18
CA GLU A 124 -16.45 -10.94 -3.20
C GLU A 124 -17.65 -10.61 -4.08
N MET A 125 -18.39 -9.55 -3.74
CA MET A 125 -19.61 -9.17 -4.45
C MET A 125 -19.32 -8.38 -5.74
N SER A 126 -20.20 -8.55 -6.73
CA SER A 126 -20.22 -7.63 -7.86
C SER A 126 -20.58 -6.21 -7.42
N ARG A 127 -20.14 -5.18 -8.13
CA ARG A 127 -20.51 -3.78 -7.81
C ARG A 127 -22.01 -3.56 -7.75
N LYS A 128 -22.79 -4.24 -8.61
CA LYS A 128 -24.25 -4.13 -8.65
C LYS A 128 -24.89 -4.73 -7.40
N ASP A 129 -24.39 -5.87 -6.93
CA ASP A 129 -24.94 -6.54 -5.75
C ASP A 129 -24.51 -5.83 -4.49
N LEU A 130 -23.28 -5.33 -4.43
CA LEU A 130 -22.79 -4.49 -3.35
C LEU A 130 -23.62 -3.21 -3.22
N ALA A 131 -23.95 -2.52 -4.32
CA ALA A 131 -24.79 -1.32 -4.29
C ALA A 131 -26.19 -1.59 -3.73
N LYS A 132 -26.80 -2.74 -4.07
CA LYS A 132 -28.08 -3.15 -3.49
C LYS A 132 -27.98 -3.47 -2.00
N ALA A 133 -26.93 -4.13 -1.59
CA ALA A 133 -26.69 -4.49 -0.20
C ALA A 133 -26.49 -3.24 0.67
N ILE A 134 -25.68 -2.29 0.18
CA ILE A 134 -25.32 -1.06 0.91
C ILE A 134 -26.51 -0.13 1.12
N ALA A 135 -27.50 -0.14 0.23
CA ALA A 135 -28.71 0.68 0.35
C ALA A 135 -29.52 0.39 1.64
N ASN A 136 -29.31 -0.77 2.28
CA ASN A 136 -29.97 -1.16 3.52
C ASN A 136 -29.04 -1.06 4.75
N VAL A 137 -27.84 -0.49 4.57
CA VAL A 137 -26.86 -0.34 5.65
C VAL A 137 -26.88 1.07 6.20
N SER A 138 -26.89 1.20 7.52
CA SER A 138 -26.77 2.47 8.21
C SER A 138 -25.31 2.76 8.59
N CYS A 139 -24.99 4.03 8.75
CA CYS A 139 -23.68 4.49 9.18
C CYS A 139 -23.24 3.83 10.51
N PRO A 140 -22.07 3.17 10.59
CA PRO A 140 -21.62 2.52 11.82
C PRO A 140 -21.33 3.51 12.96
N SER A 141 -21.22 4.81 12.65
CA SER A 141 -20.85 5.85 13.64
C SER A 141 -22.03 6.61 14.22
N CYS A 142 -23.11 6.84 13.44
CA CYS A 142 -24.25 7.65 13.87
C CYS A 142 -25.60 7.01 13.52
N SER A 143 -25.60 5.85 12.87
CA SER A 143 -26.80 5.11 12.43
C SER A 143 -27.68 5.82 11.40
N SER A 144 -27.19 6.93 10.81
CA SER A 144 -27.89 7.64 9.73
C SER A 144 -27.72 6.92 8.38
N PRO A 145 -28.54 7.23 7.37
CA PRO A 145 -28.40 6.69 6.03
C PRO A 145 -27.01 7.01 5.43
N LEU A 146 -26.56 6.14 4.55
CA LEU A 146 -25.35 6.33 3.75
C LEU A 146 -25.75 6.86 2.36
N SER A 147 -24.83 7.58 1.71
CA SER A 147 -24.99 8.03 0.33
C SER A 147 -25.07 6.87 -0.66
N GLU A 148 -25.43 7.15 -1.89
CA GLU A 148 -25.23 6.21 -2.97
C GLU A 148 -23.74 5.87 -3.12
N MET A 149 -23.48 4.63 -3.56
CA MET A 149 -22.12 4.16 -3.77
C MET A 149 -21.47 4.85 -4.96
N SER A 150 -20.29 5.41 -4.75
CA SER A 150 -19.47 6.06 -5.77
C SER A 150 -18.15 5.34 -5.97
N ALA A 151 -17.46 5.62 -7.07
CA ALA A 151 -16.10 5.12 -7.33
C ALA A 151 -15.08 6.15 -6.82
N PHE A 152 -14.14 5.72 -6.00
CA PHE A 152 -13.06 6.55 -5.50
C PHE A 152 -11.72 6.03 -6.02
N ASN A 153 -11.09 6.75 -6.95
CA ASN A 153 -9.80 6.37 -7.48
C ASN A 153 -8.68 6.56 -6.45
N LEU A 154 -7.87 5.52 -6.24
CA LEU A 154 -6.82 5.49 -5.23
C LEU A 154 -5.51 6.19 -5.65
N MET A 155 -5.47 6.79 -6.84
CA MET A 155 -4.30 7.53 -7.31
C MET A 155 -4.18 8.89 -6.63
N PHE A 156 -2.96 9.26 -6.20
CA PHE A 156 -2.63 10.63 -5.84
C PHE A 156 -2.30 11.41 -7.11
N SER A 157 -3.11 12.42 -7.43
CA SER A 157 -2.85 13.33 -8.53
C SER A 157 -1.95 14.49 -8.13
N THR A 158 -1.20 15.03 -9.08
CA THR A 158 -0.38 16.22 -8.94
C THR A 158 -0.28 16.95 -10.28
N SER A 159 0.33 18.15 -10.28
CA SER A 159 0.67 18.89 -11.50
C SER A 159 2.18 18.96 -11.67
N VAL A 160 2.66 18.67 -12.86
CA VAL A 160 4.09 18.67 -13.20
C VAL A 160 4.39 19.85 -14.13
N GLY A 161 5.31 20.73 -13.72
CA GLY A 161 5.67 21.94 -14.46
C GLY A 161 4.99 23.20 -13.94
N ALA A 162 5.41 24.35 -14.49
CA ALA A 162 4.90 25.66 -14.12
C ALA A 162 3.56 26.00 -14.81
N GLY A 163 2.83 26.96 -14.27
CA GLY A 163 1.54 27.43 -14.82
C GLY A 163 0.45 26.38 -14.74
N LYS A 164 -0.20 26.06 -15.85
CA LYS A 164 -1.25 25.02 -15.90
C LYS A 164 -0.70 23.61 -15.65
N GLY A 165 0.61 23.42 -15.84
CA GLY A 165 1.27 22.13 -15.67
C GLY A 165 0.69 21.00 -16.54
N SER A 166 1.30 19.83 -16.46
CA SER A 166 0.75 18.60 -17.02
C SER A 166 0.24 17.69 -15.89
N PRO A 167 -0.88 16.98 -16.07
CA PRO A 167 -1.34 16.00 -15.09
C PRO A 167 -0.26 14.95 -14.81
N GLY A 168 -0.01 14.71 -13.54
CA GLY A 168 0.90 13.68 -13.06
C GLY A 168 0.31 12.96 -11.88
N TYR A 169 0.85 11.78 -11.58
CA TYR A 169 0.35 10.95 -10.50
C TYR A 169 1.51 10.31 -9.76
N LEU A 170 1.37 10.17 -8.45
CA LEU A 170 2.28 9.35 -7.65
C LEU A 170 2.03 7.88 -7.99
N ARG A 171 3.10 7.12 -8.20
CA ARG A 171 2.98 5.69 -8.57
C ARG A 171 2.29 4.87 -7.47
N PRO A 172 1.26 4.06 -7.79
CA PRO A 172 0.58 3.19 -6.82
C PRO A 172 1.35 1.89 -6.54
N GLU A 173 2.33 1.57 -7.40
CA GLU A 173 3.20 0.40 -7.34
C GLU A 173 4.48 0.63 -8.16
N THR A 174 5.40 -0.32 -8.13
CA THR A 174 6.69 -0.20 -8.83
C THR A 174 6.72 -0.88 -10.21
N ALA A 175 5.66 -1.59 -10.60
CA ALA A 175 5.66 -2.44 -11.79
C ALA A 175 5.85 -1.66 -13.10
N GLN A 176 5.18 -0.52 -13.28
CA GLN A 176 5.22 0.25 -14.52
C GLN A 176 6.65 0.66 -14.90
N SER A 177 7.44 1.11 -13.92
CA SER A 177 8.83 1.49 -14.15
C SER A 177 9.68 0.32 -14.63
N ILE A 178 9.46 -0.89 -14.10
CA ILE A 178 10.18 -2.10 -14.50
C ILE A 178 9.85 -2.46 -15.95
N PHE A 179 8.56 -2.46 -16.32
CA PHE A 179 8.13 -2.77 -17.69
C PHE A 179 8.66 -1.78 -18.70
N LEU A 180 8.59 -0.48 -18.42
CA LEU A 180 9.12 0.55 -19.30
C LEU A 180 10.65 0.50 -19.41
N ALA A 181 11.34 0.07 -18.38
CA ALA A 181 12.78 -0.07 -18.39
C ALA A 181 13.28 -1.32 -19.15
N PHE A 182 12.40 -2.25 -19.55
CA PHE A 182 12.81 -3.50 -20.18
C PHE A 182 13.79 -3.32 -21.36
N PRO A 183 13.57 -2.43 -22.37
CA PRO A 183 14.50 -2.26 -23.46
C PRO A 183 15.86 -1.72 -23.01
N TRP A 184 15.86 -0.89 -21.99
CA TRP A 184 17.08 -0.34 -21.39
C TRP A 184 17.84 -1.42 -20.62
N LEU A 185 17.17 -2.19 -19.78
CA LEU A 185 17.75 -3.31 -19.01
C LEU A 185 18.29 -4.40 -19.94
N LEU A 186 17.59 -4.72 -21.05
CA LEU A 186 18.07 -5.66 -22.07
C LEU A 186 19.40 -5.20 -22.68
N ARG A 187 19.54 -3.90 -22.99
CA ARG A 187 20.82 -3.34 -23.49
C ARG A 187 21.92 -3.47 -22.44
N GLN A 188 21.62 -3.19 -21.16
CA GLN A 188 22.58 -3.37 -20.06
C GLN A 188 23.02 -4.83 -19.90
N ASN A 189 22.11 -5.77 -20.16
CA ASN A 189 22.38 -7.21 -20.16
C ASN A 189 22.99 -7.69 -21.50
N ARG A 190 23.53 -6.77 -22.35
CA ARG A 190 24.16 -7.10 -23.65
C ARG A 190 23.24 -7.88 -24.60
N GLY A 191 21.94 -7.63 -24.56
CA GLY A 191 20.93 -8.31 -25.36
C GLY A 191 20.66 -9.76 -24.99
N LYS A 192 21.17 -10.25 -23.88
CA LYS A 192 21.01 -11.65 -23.45
C LYS A 192 19.72 -11.85 -22.66
N LEU A 193 19.05 -12.97 -22.94
CA LEU A 193 17.89 -13.49 -22.22
C LEU A 193 18.21 -14.91 -21.69
N PRO A 194 17.60 -15.34 -20.57
CA PRO A 194 16.68 -14.58 -19.71
C PRO A 194 17.42 -13.60 -18.79
N PHE A 195 16.71 -12.57 -18.33
CA PHE A 195 17.11 -11.72 -17.20
C PHE A 195 15.88 -11.28 -16.41
N ALA A 196 16.08 -10.78 -15.21
CA ALA A 196 15.02 -10.22 -14.38
C ALA A 196 15.38 -8.82 -13.92
N GLY A 197 14.37 -7.93 -13.86
CA GLY A 197 14.46 -6.61 -13.24
C GLY A 197 13.89 -6.63 -11.82
N ALA A 198 14.46 -5.85 -10.91
CA ALA A 198 13.99 -5.73 -9.54
C ALA A 198 14.00 -4.27 -9.09
N GLN A 199 13.01 -3.87 -8.30
CA GLN A 199 12.92 -2.52 -7.77
C GLN A 199 12.40 -2.53 -6.34
N ILE A 200 13.04 -1.75 -5.49
CA ILE A 200 12.56 -1.37 -4.17
C ILE A 200 12.23 0.12 -4.21
N GLY A 201 11.05 0.50 -3.74
CA GLY A 201 10.72 1.93 -3.74
C GLY A 201 9.38 2.21 -3.08
N ARG A 202 9.13 3.49 -2.81
CA ARG A 202 7.85 3.94 -2.26
C ARG A 202 6.75 3.88 -3.32
N SER A 203 5.57 3.51 -2.86
CA SER A 203 4.32 3.54 -3.63
C SER A 203 3.25 4.24 -2.80
N PHE A 204 2.26 4.81 -3.47
CA PHE A 204 1.29 5.70 -2.83
C PHE A 204 -0.12 5.32 -3.26
N ARG A 205 -1.00 5.10 -2.28
CA ARG A 205 -2.42 4.80 -2.51
C ARG A 205 -3.27 5.67 -1.61
N ASN A 206 -4.16 6.46 -2.16
CA ASN A 206 -5.05 7.33 -1.41
C ASN A 206 -6.17 6.53 -0.75
N GLU A 207 -5.81 5.71 0.23
CA GLU A 207 -6.72 4.82 0.94
C GLU A 207 -7.87 5.58 1.61
N ILE A 208 -9.10 5.12 1.43
CA ILE A 208 -10.31 5.72 2.05
C ILE A 208 -10.24 5.57 3.57
N SER A 209 -9.95 4.37 4.04
CA SER A 209 -9.92 4.03 5.47
C SER A 209 -8.57 3.42 5.86
N PRO A 210 -7.51 4.24 5.98
CA PRO A 210 -6.22 3.74 6.43
C PRO A 210 -6.33 3.21 7.87
N ARG A 211 -5.63 2.11 8.14
CA ARG A 211 -5.62 1.53 9.49
C ARG A 211 -4.57 2.22 10.36
N GLN A 212 -4.66 2.01 11.67
CA GLN A 212 -3.62 2.47 12.60
C GLN A 212 -2.33 1.66 12.41
N GLY A 213 -1.19 2.33 12.58
CA GLY A 213 0.12 1.72 12.43
C GLY A 213 0.50 1.44 10.97
N PRO A 214 1.46 0.53 10.73
CA PRO A 214 2.04 0.30 9.40
C PRO A 214 1.18 -0.56 8.46
N LEU A 215 -0.04 -0.88 8.84
CA LEU A 215 -0.97 -1.63 8.00
C LEU A 215 -1.89 -0.67 7.25
N ARG A 216 -2.01 -0.87 5.92
CA ARG A 216 -2.85 -0.07 5.03
C ARG A 216 -2.53 1.43 5.12
N MET A 217 -1.27 1.76 4.91
CA MET A 217 -0.80 3.14 4.82
C MET A 217 -1.04 3.73 3.43
N ARG A 218 -1.07 5.07 3.36
CA ARG A 218 -1.11 5.80 2.09
C ARG A 218 0.24 5.88 1.38
N ALA A 219 1.34 5.66 2.10
CA ALA A 219 2.69 5.55 1.55
C ALA A 219 3.35 4.27 2.07
N VAL A 220 3.65 3.34 1.17
CA VAL A 220 4.25 2.03 1.46
C VAL A 220 5.58 1.85 0.74
N SER A 221 6.43 0.93 1.21
CA SER A 221 7.70 0.55 0.56
C SER A 221 8.11 -0.83 0.94
#